data_a19d3e8316b5afdf1bef7c390599aacf
#
_entry.id   a19d3e8316b5afdf1bef7c390599aacf
#
_cell.length_a   1.000
_cell.length_b   1.000
_cell.length_c   1.000
_cell.angle_alpha   90.00
_cell.angle_beta   90.00
_cell.angle_gamma   90.00
#
_symmetry.space_group_name_H-M   'P 1'
#
loop_
_entity.id
_entity.type
_entity.pdbx_description
1 polymer ?
#
loop_
_entity_poly.entity_id
_entity_poly.type
_entity_poly.pdbx_seq_one_letter_code
_entity_poly.pdbx_strand_id
1 'polypeptide(L)'
;MSLDAPSIRKARREDASLLAAAERAIASVPGELASRPNEIDDDAVRKMILDLNDRGRGNYLVAEHAGAVVGHAFLESLSLAATSHVVRLMIAVHEGNQRRGVGRALMNELLRWARSNPSVEKVELQVRSSNERAIALYRSLGFVEEGRKTRRLKIGPNEYLDDVYMALWVGP
;
A
#
# COMPACT_ATOMS: atom_id res chain seq x y z
N MET A 1 -3.06 3.73 29.38
CA MET A 1 -2.32 4.68 28.52
C MET A 1 -2.95 4.58 27.13
N SER A 2 -3.65 5.61 26.71
CA SER A 2 -4.17 5.70 25.34
C SER A 2 -2.95 5.75 24.41
N LEU A 3 -2.76 4.70 23.60
CA LEU A 3 -1.79 4.77 22.51
C LEU A 3 -2.39 5.78 21.54
N ASP A 4 -1.81 6.98 21.46
CA ASP A 4 -2.24 7.99 20.51
C ASP A 4 -2.30 7.37 19.11
N ALA A 5 -3.47 7.43 18.50
CA ALA A 5 -3.66 6.92 17.15
C ALA A 5 -2.72 7.68 16.19
N PRO A 6 -2.14 7.02 15.19
CA PRO A 6 -1.30 7.71 14.23
C PRO A 6 -2.11 8.77 13.48
N SER A 7 -1.54 9.94 13.28
CA SER A 7 -2.11 10.95 12.38
C SER A 7 -1.81 10.60 10.93
N ILE A 8 -2.80 10.80 10.05
CA ILE A 8 -2.66 10.50 8.63
C ILE A 8 -2.65 11.83 7.86
N ARG A 9 -1.68 11.98 6.98
CA ARG A 9 -1.58 13.13 6.06
C ARG A 9 -1.17 12.70 4.65
N LYS A 10 -1.36 13.58 3.68
CA LYS A 10 -0.77 13.39 2.34
C LYS A 10 0.75 13.34 2.41
N ALA A 11 1.34 12.43 1.64
CA ALA A 11 2.77 12.41 1.41
C ALA A 11 3.21 13.68 0.68
N ARG A 12 4.37 14.20 1.03
CA ARG A 12 5.02 15.36 0.41
C ARG A 12 6.29 14.90 -0.32
N ARG A 13 6.77 15.70 -1.25
CA ARG A 13 8.01 15.39 -2.00
C ARG A 13 9.22 15.16 -1.10
N GLU A 14 9.25 15.88 0.01
CA GLU A 14 10.31 15.81 1.02
C GLU A 14 10.33 14.47 1.77
N ASP A 15 9.19 13.76 1.80
CA ASP A 15 9.10 12.42 2.40
C ASP A 15 9.80 11.35 1.55
N ALA A 16 10.06 11.60 0.26
CA ALA A 16 10.48 10.59 -0.70
C ALA A 16 11.69 9.77 -0.27
N SER A 17 12.76 10.42 0.20
CA SER A 17 13.99 9.70 0.61
C SER A 17 13.76 8.84 1.85
N LEU A 18 12.94 9.33 2.79
CA LEU A 18 12.57 8.55 3.98
C LEU A 18 11.73 7.33 3.60
N LEU A 19 10.74 7.51 2.71
CA LEU A 19 9.86 6.44 2.24
C LEU A 19 10.64 5.40 1.44
N ALA A 20 11.51 5.82 0.52
CA ALA A 20 12.38 4.93 -0.23
C ALA A 20 13.31 4.13 0.69
N ALA A 21 13.86 4.76 1.74
CA ALA A 21 14.69 4.07 2.73
C ALA A 21 13.89 3.01 3.51
N ALA A 22 12.65 3.33 3.91
CA ALA A 22 11.75 2.39 4.57
C ALA A 22 11.37 1.20 3.67
N GLU A 23 11.06 1.47 2.39
CA GLU A 23 10.79 0.41 1.41
C GLU A 23 12.02 -0.48 1.18
N ARG A 24 13.23 0.10 1.07
CA ARG A 24 14.49 -0.68 0.96
C ARG A 24 14.70 -1.59 2.18
N ALA A 25 14.41 -1.10 3.38
CA ALA A 25 14.49 -1.91 4.60
C ALA A 25 13.51 -3.10 4.56
N ILE A 26 12.26 -2.88 4.16
CA ILE A 26 11.25 -3.93 3.98
C ILE A 26 11.68 -4.90 2.87
N ALA A 27 12.17 -4.40 1.73
CA ALA A 27 12.61 -5.20 0.59
C ALA A 27 13.85 -6.05 0.89
N SER A 28 14.61 -5.72 1.94
CA SER A 28 15.75 -6.54 2.39
C SER A 28 15.34 -7.88 3.01
N VAL A 29 14.06 -7.98 3.43
CA VAL A 29 13.48 -9.24 3.93
C VAL A 29 12.86 -9.99 2.75
N PRO A 30 13.35 -11.19 2.39
CA PRO A 30 12.85 -11.94 1.24
C PRO A 30 11.35 -12.19 1.33
N GLY A 31 10.61 -11.80 0.29
CA GLY A 31 9.18 -12.04 0.19
C GLY A 31 8.28 -10.90 0.71
N GLU A 32 8.78 -9.95 1.46
CA GLU A 32 7.98 -8.81 1.93
C GLU A 32 7.56 -7.89 0.78
N LEU A 33 8.50 -7.49 -0.07
CA LEU A 33 8.22 -6.76 -1.31
C LEU A 33 8.63 -7.58 -2.55
N ALA A 34 8.05 -7.25 -3.70
CA ALA A 34 8.47 -7.80 -4.98
C ALA A 34 9.78 -7.17 -5.46
N SER A 35 9.99 -5.89 -5.15
CA SER A 35 11.21 -5.15 -5.47
C SER A 35 12.36 -5.57 -4.57
N ARG A 36 13.58 -5.53 -5.11
CA ARG A 36 14.81 -5.65 -4.34
C ARG A 36 15.25 -4.27 -3.85
N PRO A 37 16.06 -4.16 -2.78
CA PRO A 37 16.49 -2.86 -2.25
C PRO A 37 17.15 -1.95 -3.29
N ASN A 38 17.94 -2.50 -4.20
CA ASN A 38 18.66 -1.75 -5.26
C ASN A 38 17.74 -1.31 -6.42
N GLU A 39 16.50 -1.75 -6.46
CA GLU A 39 15.50 -1.35 -7.45
C GLU A 39 14.62 -0.20 -6.97
N ILE A 40 14.76 0.22 -5.69
CA ILE A 40 13.97 1.30 -5.08
C ILE A 40 14.78 2.59 -5.13
N ASP A 41 14.26 3.55 -5.89
CA ASP A 41 14.90 4.84 -6.16
C ASP A 41 14.11 6.01 -5.55
N ASP A 42 14.80 6.94 -4.90
CA ASP A 42 14.21 8.11 -4.25
C ASP A 42 13.47 9.01 -5.24
N ASP A 43 14.02 9.17 -6.46
CA ASP A 43 13.38 10.00 -7.49
C ASP A 43 12.14 9.35 -8.06
N ALA A 44 12.12 8.02 -8.16
CA ALA A 44 10.91 7.28 -8.54
C ALA A 44 9.79 7.46 -7.49
N VAL A 45 10.11 7.38 -6.20
CA VAL A 45 9.15 7.63 -5.10
C VAL A 45 8.68 9.09 -5.14
N ARG A 46 9.59 10.06 -5.33
CA ARG A 46 9.25 11.48 -5.45
C ARG A 46 8.29 11.74 -6.62
N LYS A 47 8.58 11.15 -7.77
CA LYS A 47 7.72 11.24 -8.96
C LYS A 47 6.34 10.63 -8.68
N MET A 48 6.27 9.48 -8.01
CA MET A 48 5.01 8.84 -7.66
C MET A 48 4.17 9.73 -6.74
N ILE A 49 4.76 10.33 -5.70
CA ILE A 49 4.05 11.28 -4.82
C ILE A 49 3.45 12.43 -5.65
N LEU A 50 4.23 12.99 -6.58
CA LEU A 50 3.82 14.07 -7.47
C LEU A 50 2.65 13.65 -8.37
N ASP A 51 2.76 12.50 -9.00
CA ASP A 51 1.75 11.99 -9.93
C ASP A 51 0.43 11.68 -9.19
N LEU A 52 0.49 11.12 -7.99
CA LEU A 52 -0.70 10.76 -7.24
C LEU A 52 -1.35 11.96 -6.57
N ASN A 53 -0.58 12.77 -5.84
CA ASN A 53 -1.12 13.85 -5.02
C ASN A 53 -1.32 15.17 -5.78
N ASP A 54 -0.37 15.57 -6.61
CA ASP A 54 -0.40 16.88 -7.26
C ASP A 54 -1.12 16.83 -8.62
N ARG A 55 -1.00 15.70 -9.35
CA ARG A 55 -1.65 15.50 -10.66
C ARG A 55 -2.98 14.75 -10.59
N GLY A 56 -3.40 14.37 -9.37
CA GLY A 56 -4.71 13.76 -9.14
C GLY A 56 -4.88 12.34 -9.66
N ARG A 57 -3.78 11.59 -9.90
CA ARG A 57 -3.84 10.21 -10.38
C ARG A 57 -4.09 9.19 -9.26
N GLY A 58 -4.26 9.65 -8.03
CA GLY A 58 -4.47 8.79 -6.88
C GLY A 58 -4.44 9.55 -5.56
N ASN A 59 -3.98 8.87 -4.51
CA ASN A 59 -3.80 9.44 -3.19
C ASN A 59 -2.66 8.72 -2.47
N TYR A 60 -1.59 9.44 -2.14
CA TYR A 60 -0.46 8.91 -1.40
C TYR A 60 -0.44 9.49 0.02
N LEU A 61 -0.52 8.63 1.03
CA LEU A 61 -0.62 9.00 2.44
C LEU A 61 0.58 8.48 3.23
N VAL A 62 0.90 9.20 4.30
CA VAL A 62 1.82 8.75 5.35
C VAL A 62 1.11 8.77 6.69
N ALA A 63 1.48 7.84 7.55
CA ALA A 63 1.08 7.79 8.94
C ALA A 63 2.22 8.31 9.81
N GLU A 64 1.93 9.24 10.70
CA GLU A 64 2.88 9.81 11.66
C GLU A 64 2.48 9.44 13.09
N HIS A 65 3.47 9.09 13.89
CA HIS A 65 3.30 8.86 15.32
C HIS A 65 4.52 9.43 16.05
N ALA A 66 4.29 10.23 17.09
CA ALA A 66 5.34 10.89 17.87
C ALA A 66 6.38 11.66 16.99
N GLY A 67 5.93 12.31 15.92
CA GLY A 67 6.78 13.09 15.02
C GLY A 67 7.58 12.27 14.01
N ALA A 68 7.41 10.96 13.96
CA ALA A 68 8.06 10.07 13.00
C ALA A 68 7.05 9.46 12.01
N VAL A 69 7.45 9.28 10.75
CA VAL A 69 6.66 8.52 9.77
C VAL A 69 6.80 7.03 10.07
N VAL A 70 5.68 6.37 10.33
CA VAL A 70 5.62 4.97 10.79
C VAL A 70 4.95 4.02 9.79
N GLY A 71 4.51 4.55 8.67
CA GLY A 71 3.91 3.78 7.57
C GLY A 71 3.46 4.69 6.44
N HIS A 72 3.20 4.09 5.30
CA HIS A 72 2.69 4.78 4.12
C HIS A 72 1.81 3.87 3.28
N ALA A 73 0.96 4.48 2.48
CA ALA A 73 0.08 3.75 1.58
C ALA A 73 -0.39 4.64 0.43
N PHE A 74 -0.73 4.05 -0.70
CA PHE A 74 -1.32 4.80 -1.79
C PHE A 74 -2.37 4.02 -2.57
N LEU A 75 -3.22 4.77 -3.25
CA LEU A 75 -4.07 4.31 -4.34
C LEU A 75 -3.61 4.96 -5.63
N GLU A 76 -3.41 4.15 -6.67
CA GLU A 76 -2.98 4.57 -8.00
C GLU A 76 -4.04 4.16 -9.03
N SER A 77 -4.54 5.11 -9.82
CA SER A 77 -5.48 4.82 -10.92
C SER A 77 -4.77 4.09 -12.06
N LEU A 78 -5.43 3.08 -12.61
CA LEU A 78 -4.94 2.40 -13.81
C LEU A 78 -5.02 3.33 -15.02
N SER A 79 -4.06 3.20 -15.94
CA SER A 79 -3.84 4.18 -17.01
C SER A 79 -4.73 4.00 -18.24
N LEU A 80 -5.32 2.80 -18.45
CA LEU A 80 -6.15 2.52 -19.61
C LEU A 80 -7.61 2.96 -19.35
N ALA A 81 -8.25 3.55 -20.34
CA ALA A 81 -9.62 4.07 -20.21
C ALA A 81 -10.62 3.03 -19.70
N ALA A 82 -10.55 1.79 -20.21
CA ALA A 82 -11.46 0.72 -19.80
C ALA A 82 -11.27 0.25 -18.35
N THR A 83 -10.15 0.58 -17.72
CA THR A 83 -9.84 0.23 -16.31
C THR A 83 -9.64 1.44 -15.42
N SER A 84 -9.94 2.65 -15.90
CA SER A 84 -9.71 3.90 -15.17
C SER A 84 -10.54 4.03 -13.89
N HIS A 85 -11.62 3.26 -13.75
CA HIS A 85 -12.45 3.16 -12.54
C HIS A 85 -11.80 2.30 -11.43
N VAL A 86 -10.69 1.63 -11.74
CA VAL A 86 -9.97 0.75 -10.80
C VAL A 86 -8.75 1.48 -10.27
N VAL A 87 -8.56 1.41 -8.97
CA VAL A 87 -7.34 1.87 -8.30
C VAL A 87 -6.61 0.70 -7.65
N ARG A 88 -5.30 0.71 -7.75
CA ARG A 88 -4.44 -0.29 -7.12
C ARG A 88 -3.88 0.24 -5.81
N LEU A 89 -3.97 -0.58 -4.77
CA LEU A 89 -3.50 -0.27 -3.43
C LEU A 89 -2.09 -0.83 -3.18
N MET A 90 -1.24 -0.01 -2.57
CA MET A 90 -0.02 -0.43 -1.88
C MET A 90 -0.02 0.12 -0.46
N ILE A 91 0.45 -0.66 0.50
CA ILE A 91 0.58 -0.27 1.90
C ILE A 91 1.81 -0.92 2.54
N ALA A 92 2.55 -0.15 3.30
CA ALA A 92 3.70 -0.58 4.07
C ALA A 92 3.66 0.05 5.46
N VAL A 93 3.77 -0.78 6.50
CA VAL A 93 3.96 -0.34 7.89
C VAL A 93 5.42 -0.55 8.24
N HIS A 94 6.11 0.52 8.67
CA HIS A 94 7.53 0.49 8.92
C HIS A 94 7.86 -0.42 10.12
N GLU A 95 9.07 -0.97 10.11
CA GLU A 95 9.54 -1.90 11.14
C GLU A 95 9.34 -1.35 12.56
N GLY A 96 8.95 -2.22 13.49
CA GLY A 96 8.66 -1.86 14.89
C GLY A 96 7.31 -1.16 15.12
N ASN A 97 6.56 -0.82 14.05
CA ASN A 97 5.28 -0.12 14.14
C ASN A 97 4.05 -0.97 13.78
N GLN A 98 4.28 -2.26 13.51
CA GLN A 98 3.21 -3.21 13.27
C GLN A 98 2.39 -3.45 14.56
N ARG A 99 1.13 -3.90 14.41
CA ARG A 99 0.19 -4.18 15.51
C ARG A 99 -0.22 -2.96 16.36
N ARG A 100 0.05 -1.74 15.87
CA ARG A 100 -0.34 -0.47 16.52
C ARG A 100 -1.49 0.24 15.81
N GLY A 101 -2.23 -0.45 14.94
CA GLY A 101 -3.36 0.14 14.21
C GLY A 101 -2.97 0.99 12.99
N VAL A 102 -1.67 1.18 12.70
CA VAL A 102 -1.18 2.02 11.59
C VAL A 102 -1.77 1.61 10.25
N GLY A 103 -1.72 0.31 9.92
CA GLY A 103 -2.28 -0.19 8.66
C GLY A 103 -3.78 0.05 8.54
N ARG A 104 -4.54 -0.15 9.61
CA ARG A 104 -5.98 0.13 9.63
C ARG A 104 -6.29 1.61 9.46
N ALA A 105 -5.53 2.50 10.10
CA ALA A 105 -5.71 3.95 9.96
C ALA A 105 -5.47 4.42 8.53
N LEU A 106 -4.37 3.98 7.89
CA LEU A 106 -4.07 4.25 6.48
C LEU A 106 -5.18 3.72 5.55
N MET A 107 -5.60 2.48 5.75
CA MET A 107 -6.66 1.86 4.94
C MET A 107 -7.98 2.62 5.05
N ASN A 108 -8.40 2.98 6.26
CA ASN A 108 -9.64 3.73 6.47
C ASN A 108 -9.64 5.08 5.72
N GLU A 109 -8.51 5.78 5.74
CA GLU A 109 -8.37 7.07 5.05
C GLU A 109 -8.37 6.90 3.52
N LEU A 110 -7.64 5.91 3.00
CA LEU A 110 -7.64 5.61 1.56
C LEU A 110 -9.02 5.17 1.07
N LEU A 111 -9.72 4.33 1.83
CA LEU A 111 -11.06 3.88 1.44
C LEU A 111 -12.10 5.00 1.54
N ARG A 112 -11.94 5.95 2.47
CA ARG A 112 -12.77 7.15 2.53
C ARG A 112 -12.57 7.99 1.26
N TRP A 113 -11.31 8.21 0.86
CA TRP A 113 -10.99 8.92 -0.37
C TRP A 113 -11.57 8.19 -1.61
N ALA A 114 -11.40 6.87 -1.70
CA ALA A 114 -11.92 6.09 -2.82
C ALA A 114 -13.45 6.23 -2.96
N ARG A 115 -14.19 6.11 -1.84
CA ARG A 115 -15.65 6.25 -1.83
C ARG A 115 -16.14 7.68 -2.11
N SER A 116 -15.33 8.69 -1.84
CA SER A 116 -15.66 10.09 -2.14
C SER A 116 -15.29 10.51 -3.56
N ASN A 117 -14.56 9.68 -4.29
CA ASN A 117 -14.14 9.95 -5.66
C ASN A 117 -15.06 9.22 -6.66
N PRO A 118 -15.93 9.95 -7.39
CA PRO A 118 -16.92 9.35 -8.29
C PRO A 118 -16.29 8.60 -9.47
N SER A 119 -15.01 8.80 -9.75
CA SER A 119 -14.28 8.08 -10.79
C SER A 119 -13.72 6.74 -10.32
N VAL A 120 -13.82 6.41 -9.03
CA VAL A 120 -13.30 5.17 -8.45
C VAL A 120 -14.46 4.25 -8.08
N GLU A 121 -14.47 3.06 -8.66
CA GLU A 121 -15.51 2.06 -8.38
C GLU A 121 -14.92 0.81 -7.71
N LYS A 122 -13.63 0.52 -7.92
CA LYS A 122 -12.99 -0.70 -7.44
C LYS A 122 -11.59 -0.41 -6.89
N VAL A 123 -11.28 -1.00 -5.75
CA VAL A 123 -9.93 -1.02 -5.17
C VAL A 123 -9.37 -2.43 -5.27
N GLU A 124 -8.22 -2.59 -5.93
CA GLU A 124 -7.51 -3.87 -6.05
C GLU A 124 -6.20 -3.85 -5.26
N LEU A 125 -5.83 -5.01 -4.75
CA LEU A 125 -4.53 -5.22 -4.12
C LEU A 125 -4.00 -6.62 -4.42
N GLN A 126 -2.68 -6.76 -4.26
CA GLN A 126 -2.04 -8.08 -4.18
C GLN A 126 -1.32 -8.21 -2.84
N VAL A 127 -1.36 -9.39 -2.26
CA VAL A 127 -0.73 -9.69 -0.98
C VAL A 127 -0.10 -11.08 -1.02
N ARG A 128 1.03 -11.27 -0.36
CA ARG A 128 1.66 -12.59 -0.24
C ARG A 128 0.74 -13.54 0.50
N SER A 129 0.61 -14.76 0.03
CA SER A 129 -0.22 -15.78 0.69
C SER A 129 0.24 -16.08 2.12
N SER A 130 1.51 -15.87 2.42
CA SER A 130 2.11 -15.99 3.75
C SER A 130 1.77 -14.85 4.70
N ASN A 131 1.28 -13.70 4.20
CA ASN A 131 0.92 -12.56 5.03
C ASN A 131 -0.55 -12.64 5.50
N GLU A 132 -0.83 -13.68 6.30
CA GLU A 132 -2.17 -13.95 6.83
C GLU A 132 -2.77 -12.75 7.58
N ARG A 133 -1.92 -11.98 8.24
CA ARG A 133 -2.33 -10.80 8.99
C ARG A 133 -2.87 -9.69 8.08
N ALA A 134 -2.18 -9.39 6.99
CA ALA A 134 -2.67 -8.41 6.01
C ALA A 134 -3.95 -8.91 5.35
N ILE A 135 -4.02 -10.18 4.99
CA ILE A 135 -5.23 -10.81 4.43
C ILE A 135 -6.41 -10.68 5.41
N ALA A 136 -6.19 -10.94 6.70
CA ALA A 136 -7.24 -10.78 7.72
C ALA A 136 -7.70 -9.33 7.86
N LEU A 137 -6.76 -8.36 7.80
CA LEU A 137 -7.10 -6.93 7.80
C LEU A 137 -7.97 -6.58 6.58
N TYR A 138 -7.57 -6.98 5.38
CA TYR A 138 -8.31 -6.69 4.15
C TYR A 138 -9.71 -7.31 4.17
N ARG A 139 -9.84 -8.58 4.58
CA ARG A 139 -11.16 -9.23 4.78
C ARG A 139 -12.03 -8.48 5.76
N SER A 140 -11.47 -7.99 6.87
CA SER A 140 -12.21 -7.21 7.87
C SER A 140 -12.70 -5.85 7.34
N LEU A 141 -12.13 -5.36 6.25
CA LEU A 141 -12.51 -4.13 5.54
C LEU A 141 -13.44 -4.39 4.34
N GLY A 142 -13.80 -5.66 4.10
CA GLY A 142 -14.74 -6.07 3.05
C GLY A 142 -14.08 -6.51 1.74
N PHE A 143 -12.76 -6.60 1.67
CA PHE A 143 -12.10 -7.16 0.48
C PHE A 143 -12.38 -8.64 0.34
N VAL A 144 -12.60 -9.08 -0.89
CA VAL A 144 -12.78 -10.47 -1.27
C VAL A 144 -11.64 -10.94 -2.15
N GLU A 145 -11.30 -12.22 -2.06
CA GLU A 145 -10.29 -12.84 -2.93
C GLU A 145 -10.89 -13.04 -4.33
N GLU A 146 -10.21 -12.52 -5.36
CA GLU A 146 -10.59 -12.69 -6.77
C GLU A 146 -9.74 -13.74 -7.47
N GLY A 147 -8.60 -14.10 -6.91
CA GLY A 147 -7.74 -15.12 -7.49
C GLY A 147 -6.39 -15.23 -6.82
N ARG A 148 -5.61 -16.22 -7.30
CA ARG A 148 -4.29 -16.52 -6.78
C ARG A 148 -3.33 -16.80 -7.92
N LYS A 149 -2.11 -16.28 -7.83
CA LYS A 149 -1.00 -16.60 -8.74
C LYS A 149 0.03 -17.44 -7.98
N THR A 150 0.12 -18.71 -8.32
CA THR A 150 1.06 -19.65 -7.70
C THR A 150 2.48 -19.38 -8.16
N ARG A 151 3.45 -19.57 -7.26
CA ARG A 151 4.88 -19.38 -7.52
C ARG A 151 5.22 -18.02 -8.14
N ARG A 152 4.50 -16.98 -7.75
CA ARG A 152 4.61 -15.64 -8.34
C ARG A 152 5.94 -14.97 -8.02
N LEU A 153 6.45 -15.17 -6.80
CA LEU A 153 7.68 -14.55 -6.31
C LEU A 153 8.71 -15.64 -6.00
N LYS A 154 9.90 -15.53 -6.58
CA LYS A 154 11.03 -16.40 -6.25
C LYS A 154 11.88 -15.73 -5.17
N ILE A 155 11.97 -16.34 -3.99
CA ILE A 155 12.68 -15.81 -2.82
C ILE A 155 14.01 -16.53 -2.53
N GLY A 156 14.24 -17.66 -3.17
CA GLY A 156 15.46 -18.46 -3.03
C GLY A 156 15.56 -19.56 -4.08
N PRO A 157 16.61 -20.38 -4.02
CA PRO A 157 16.71 -21.58 -4.86
C PRO A 157 15.55 -22.53 -4.56
N ASN A 158 14.67 -22.76 -5.55
CA ASN A 158 13.47 -23.59 -5.41
C ASN A 158 12.43 -23.11 -4.38
N GLU A 159 12.55 -21.87 -3.89
CA GLU A 159 11.62 -21.27 -2.93
C GLU A 159 10.77 -20.20 -3.61
N TYR A 160 9.45 -20.35 -3.49
CA TYR A 160 8.50 -19.47 -4.15
C TYR A 160 7.37 -19.09 -3.18
N LEU A 161 6.80 -17.89 -3.37
CA LEU A 161 5.60 -17.44 -2.72
C LEU A 161 4.49 -17.20 -3.74
N ASP A 162 3.26 -17.45 -3.30
CA ASP A 162 2.06 -17.14 -4.06
C ASP A 162 1.57 -15.73 -3.74
N ASP A 163 0.93 -15.09 -4.72
CA ASP A 163 0.18 -13.86 -4.53
C ASP A 163 -1.32 -14.14 -4.53
N VAL A 164 -2.00 -13.59 -3.54
CA VAL A 164 -3.45 -13.49 -3.46
C VAL A 164 -3.87 -12.14 -3.99
N TYR A 165 -4.79 -12.12 -4.94
CA TYR A 165 -5.40 -10.91 -5.47
C TYR A 165 -6.73 -10.69 -4.78
N MET A 166 -6.91 -9.51 -4.22
CA MET A 166 -8.14 -9.16 -3.49
C MET A 166 -8.68 -7.84 -4.01
N ALA A 167 -9.99 -7.67 -3.94
CA ALA A 167 -10.64 -6.45 -4.35
C ALA A 167 -11.80 -6.07 -3.45
N LEU A 168 -12.10 -4.78 -3.46
CA LEU A 168 -13.26 -4.18 -2.82
C LEU A 168 -13.99 -3.30 -3.83
N TRP A 169 -15.27 -3.55 -4.04
CA TRP A 169 -16.13 -2.66 -4.79
C TRP A 169 -16.55 -1.48 -3.90
N VAL A 170 -16.31 -0.25 -4.33
CA VAL A 170 -16.60 0.99 -3.59
C VAL A 170 -17.56 1.92 -4.34
N GLY A 171 -17.82 1.62 -5.61
CA GLY A 171 -18.79 2.31 -6.44
C GLY A 171 -20.24 1.97 -6.09
N PRO A 172 -21.21 2.63 -6.75
CA PRO A 172 -22.64 2.38 -6.55
C PRO A 172 -23.06 0.97 -6.95
#